data_7cfdd537a7d0e0f7a6aa5f08d1da0ff9
#
_entry.id   7cfdd537a7d0e0f7a6aa5f08d1da0ff9
#
_cell.length_a   1.000
_cell.length_b   1.000
_cell.length_c   1.000
_cell.angle_alpha   90.00
_cell.angle_beta   90.00
_cell.angle_gamma   90.00
#
_symmetry.space_group_name_H-M   'P 1'
#
loop_
_entity.id
_entity.type
_entity.pdbx_description
1 polymer ?
#
loop_
_entity_poly.entity_id
_entity_poly.type
_entity_poly.pdbx_seq_one_letter_code
_entity_poly.pdbx_strand_id
1 'polypeptide(L)'
;QNCGIKYQYISMPYSIYSEGAEDTVSGTSDIISAIKEAINRKGAHLVVVEAAAGFGKTCTAYEVYKSFLDNSEYQKPIFTELSRNRDAKQFKYILWSEIDKEKDTTAKQELVVYNIKKGKIPLIIDGFDELLSKNIDNGKAGQLNEFEQVETMLSTIGDLLTDEAKIILTSRKTAIFAGAEFGDWVDSYNGNFDVIRFQLEKPNIKQWLSTERYEEIIGKNVPLDNISNPVLLTYLRNISKEDFSDLLVYPETITDKYFEYLLNREKER
;
A
#
# COMPACT_ATOMS: atom_id res chain seq x y z
N GLN A 1 -9.04 -20.70 16.70
CA GLN A 1 -10.27 -20.10 17.24
C GLN A 1 -10.34 -18.71 16.63
N ASN A 2 -11.31 -18.47 15.71
CA ASN A 2 -11.57 -17.16 15.14
C ASN A 2 -11.92 -16.22 16.29
N CYS A 3 -11.01 -15.35 16.67
CA CYS A 3 -11.33 -14.18 17.45
C CYS A 3 -12.43 -13.47 16.67
N GLY A 4 -13.63 -13.32 17.22
CA GLY A 4 -14.82 -12.80 16.53
C GLY A 4 -14.73 -11.33 16.10
N ILE A 5 -13.54 -10.83 15.82
CA ILE A 5 -13.26 -9.49 15.35
C ILE A 5 -13.65 -9.42 13.88
N LYS A 6 -14.77 -8.78 13.62
CA LYS A 6 -15.22 -8.51 12.25
C LYS A 6 -14.26 -7.52 11.60
N TYR A 7 -13.65 -7.90 10.48
CA TYR A 7 -12.83 -6.99 9.68
C TYR A 7 -13.64 -5.75 9.30
N GLN A 8 -13.08 -4.59 9.57
CA GLN A 8 -13.65 -3.30 9.20
C GLN A 8 -12.52 -2.43 8.65
N TYR A 9 -12.61 -2.08 7.39
CA TYR A 9 -11.72 -1.10 6.79
C TYR A 9 -12.07 0.30 7.29
N ILE A 10 -11.04 1.05 7.66
CA ILE A 10 -11.16 2.47 8.01
C ILE A 10 -10.29 3.22 7.02
N SER A 11 -10.91 4.10 6.24
CA SER A 11 -10.21 4.90 5.25
C SER A 11 -9.20 5.83 5.91
N MET A 12 -7.98 5.87 5.35
CA MET A 12 -6.93 6.76 5.83
C MET A 12 -7.03 8.12 5.17
N PRO A 13 -6.74 9.21 5.89
CA PRO A 13 -6.48 10.50 5.27
C PRO A 13 -5.30 10.38 4.30
N TYR A 14 -5.30 11.17 3.24
CA TYR A 14 -4.29 11.11 2.19
C TYR A 14 -4.01 12.46 1.58
N SER A 15 -2.84 12.59 0.97
CA SER A 15 -2.46 13.70 0.08
C SER A 15 -2.19 13.15 -1.32
N ILE A 16 -2.57 13.90 -2.35
CA ILE A 16 -2.34 13.54 -3.75
C ILE A 16 -1.25 14.44 -4.32
N TYR A 17 -0.30 13.81 -4.98
CA TYR A 17 0.78 14.47 -5.72
C TYR A 17 0.70 13.99 -7.16
N SER A 18 0.52 14.91 -8.10
CA SER A 18 0.62 14.63 -9.53
C SER A 18 1.93 15.21 -10.05
N GLU A 19 2.59 14.51 -10.95
CA GLU A 19 3.82 14.99 -11.56
C GLU A 19 3.51 16.27 -12.36
N GLY A 20 4.29 17.35 -12.14
CA GLY A 20 4.08 18.65 -12.77
C GLY A 20 3.01 19.53 -12.12
N ALA A 21 2.35 19.14 -11.04
CA ALA A 21 1.42 19.99 -10.29
C ALA A 21 2.11 20.59 -9.07
N GLU A 22 2.03 21.93 -8.93
CA GLU A 22 2.56 22.64 -7.75
C GLU A 22 1.71 22.42 -6.49
N ASP A 23 0.44 22.01 -6.64
CA ASP A 23 -0.52 21.93 -5.55
C ASP A 23 -0.74 20.48 -5.08
N THR A 24 -0.51 20.27 -3.79
CA THR A 24 -0.90 19.04 -3.10
C THR A 24 -2.37 19.13 -2.70
N VAL A 25 -3.18 18.19 -3.15
CA VAL A 25 -4.58 18.07 -2.74
C VAL A 25 -4.68 17.09 -1.57
N SER A 26 -5.15 17.58 -0.42
CA SER A 26 -5.40 16.72 0.75
C SER A 26 -6.84 16.24 0.76
N GLY A 27 -7.05 14.95 0.97
CA GLY A 27 -8.36 14.30 1.08
C GLY A 27 -8.54 13.62 2.44
N THR A 28 -9.71 13.83 3.04
CA THR A 28 -10.14 13.13 4.26
C THR A 28 -11.26 12.14 4.00
N SER A 29 -11.69 12.06 2.74
CA SER A 29 -12.75 11.19 2.26
C SER A 29 -12.22 9.78 1.93
N ASP A 30 -13.05 8.97 1.30
CA ASP A 30 -12.71 7.61 0.92
C ASP A 30 -11.58 7.55 -0.12
N ILE A 31 -10.40 7.11 0.32
CA ILE A 31 -9.22 6.94 -0.55
C ILE A 31 -9.47 5.93 -1.67
N ILE A 32 -10.30 4.89 -1.44
CA ILE A 32 -10.60 3.88 -2.45
C ILE A 32 -11.33 4.52 -3.63
N SER A 33 -12.32 5.35 -3.33
CA SER A 33 -13.03 6.12 -4.37
C SER A 33 -12.10 7.09 -5.10
N ALA A 34 -11.20 7.76 -4.39
CA ALA A 34 -10.24 8.68 -5.00
C ALA A 34 -9.24 7.95 -5.93
N ILE A 35 -8.72 6.79 -5.52
CA ILE A 35 -7.85 5.95 -6.37
C ILE A 35 -8.62 5.47 -7.62
N LYS A 36 -9.88 5.04 -7.46
CA LYS A 36 -10.70 4.63 -8.60
C LYS A 36 -10.95 5.78 -9.57
N GLU A 37 -11.26 6.96 -9.07
CA GLU A 37 -11.43 8.14 -9.91
C GLU A 37 -10.16 8.48 -10.68
N ALA A 38 -9.00 8.45 -10.01
CA ALA A 38 -7.71 8.71 -10.62
C ALA A 38 -7.39 7.72 -11.75
N ILE A 39 -7.59 6.42 -11.50
CA ILE A 39 -7.23 5.36 -12.45
C ILE A 39 -8.24 5.20 -13.58
N ASN A 40 -9.48 5.66 -13.42
CA ASN A 40 -10.51 5.58 -14.45
C ASN A 40 -10.41 6.68 -15.51
N ARG A 41 -9.47 7.60 -15.37
CA ARG A 41 -9.18 8.58 -16.42
C ARG A 41 -8.72 7.89 -17.69
N LYS A 42 -8.86 8.58 -18.83
CA LYS A 42 -8.40 8.08 -20.12
C LYS A 42 -6.88 7.97 -20.16
N GLY A 43 -6.35 6.92 -20.74
CA GLY A 43 -4.93 6.64 -20.87
C GLY A 43 -4.40 5.64 -19.83
N ALA A 44 -3.11 5.37 -19.90
CA ALA A 44 -2.45 4.51 -18.94
C ALA A 44 -2.10 5.30 -17.68
N HIS A 45 -2.27 4.67 -16.51
CA HIS A 45 -2.00 5.30 -15.22
C HIS A 45 -1.21 4.37 -14.30
N LEU A 46 -0.18 4.93 -13.68
CA LEU A 46 0.51 4.36 -12.53
C LEU A 46 0.07 5.11 -11.28
N VAL A 47 -0.71 4.46 -10.43
CA VAL A 47 -1.06 4.99 -9.11
C VAL A 47 -0.09 4.42 -8.07
N VAL A 48 0.65 5.27 -7.38
CA VAL A 48 1.56 4.89 -6.31
C VAL A 48 0.93 5.26 -4.96
N VAL A 49 0.72 4.26 -4.09
CA VAL A 49 0.22 4.47 -2.73
C VAL A 49 1.38 4.35 -1.75
N GLU A 50 1.77 5.47 -1.16
CA GLU A 50 2.91 5.57 -0.27
C GLU A 50 2.48 5.75 1.19
N ALA A 51 3.15 5.08 2.12
CA ALA A 51 2.97 5.32 3.55
C ALA A 51 4.13 4.78 4.39
N ALA A 52 4.22 5.21 5.62
CA ALA A 52 5.09 4.60 6.62
C ALA A 52 4.68 3.13 6.90
N ALA A 53 5.57 2.38 7.55
CA ALA A 53 5.27 1.01 7.98
C ALA A 53 4.05 1.00 8.92
N GLY A 54 3.14 0.03 8.75
CA GLY A 54 1.94 -0.09 9.58
C GLY A 54 0.80 0.87 9.25
N PHE A 55 0.91 1.73 8.23
CA PHE A 55 -0.13 2.69 7.83
C PHE A 55 -1.18 2.12 6.88
N GLY A 56 -1.26 0.81 6.71
CA GLY A 56 -2.37 0.16 6.03
C GLY A 56 -2.27 0.10 4.50
N LYS A 57 -1.08 0.25 3.90
CA LYS A 57 -0.86 0.12 2.44
C LYS A 57 -1.50 -1.14 1.86
N THR A 58 -1.14 -2.29 2.40
CA THR A 58 -1.68 -3.60 1.99
C THR A 58 -3.20 -3.67 2.17
N CYS A 59 -3.75 -3.14 3.28
CA CYS A 59 -5.19 -3.08 3.48
C CYS A 59 -5.87 -2.21 2.42
N THR A 60 -5.29 -1.06 2.09
CA THR A 60 -5.78 -0.18 1.01
C THR A 60 -5.72 -0.90 -0.34
N ALA A 61 -4.61 -1.59 -0.65
CA ALA A 61 -4.48 -2.38 -1.88
C ALA A 61 -5.56 -3.47 -2.00
N TYR A 62 -5.85 -4.19 -0.90
CA TYR A 62 -6.93 -5.19 -0.87
C TYR A 62 -8.32 -4.59 -1.04
N GLU A 63 -8.61 -3.44 -0.44
CA GLU A 63 -9.91 -2.77 -0.65
C GLU A 63 -10.05 -2.24 -2.08
N VAL A 64 -8.99 -1.72 -2.68
CA VAL A 64 -8.98 -1.36 -4.11
C VAL A 64 -9.22 -2.61 -4.96
N TYR A 65 -8.54 -3.72 -4.68
CA TYR A 65 -8.75 -5.00 -5.38
C TYR A 65 -10.23 -5.44 -5.32
N LYS A 66 -10.85 -5.44 -4.13
CA LYS A 66 -12.27 -5.76 -3.96
C LYS A 66 -13.17 -4.84 -4.77
N SER A 67 -12.87 -3.53 -4.76
CA SER A 67 -13.67 -2.54 -5.47
C SER A 67 -13.67 -2.74 -7.00
N PHE A 68 -12.62 -3.36 -7.54
CA PHE A 68 -12.58 -3.76 -8.95
C PHE A 68 -13.31 -5.07 -9.22
N LEU A 69 -13.33 -6.01 -8.27
CA LEU A 69 -14.12 -7.24 -8.40
C LEU A 69 -15.62 -6.96 -8.50
N ASP A 70 -16.08 -5.92 -7.81
CA ASP A 70 -17.49 -5.51 -7.80
C ASP A 70 -17.87 -4.66 -9.02
N ASN A 71 -16.90 -4.29 -9.86
CA ASN A 71 -17.13 -3.47 -11.05
C ASN A 71 -17.16 -4.33 -12.32
N SER A 72 -18.32 -4.40 -12.98
CA SER A 72 -18.53 -5.18 -14.22
C SER A 72 -17.75 -4.67 -15.44
N GLU A 73 -17.18 -3.47 -15.40
CA GLU A 73 -16.35 -2.91 -16.48
C GLU A 73 -15.01 -3.61 -16.61
N TYR A 74 -14.53 -4.20 -15.52
CA TYR A 74 -13.23 -4.86 -15.46
C TYR A 74 -13.37 -6.39 -15.45
N GLN A 75 -12.40 -7.05 -16.03
CA GLN A 75 -12.16 -8.47 -15.75
C GLN A 75 -11.54 -8.61 -14.35
N LYS A 76 -11.49 -9.83 -13.82
CA LYS A 76 -10.88 -10.09 -12.51
C LYS A 76 -9.48 -9.46 -12.44
N PRO A 77 -9.24 -8.51 -11.52
CA PRO A 77 -7.94 -7.88 -11.36
C PRO A 77 -6.88 -8.90 -10.91
N ILE A 78 -5.60 -8.58 -11.15
CA ILE A 78 -4.47 -9.39 -10.66
C ILE A 78 -3.86 -8.67 -9.47
N PHE A 79 -3.63 -9.44 -8.38
CA PHE A 79 -2.95 -8.97 -7.19
C PHE A 79 -1.62 -9.68 -7.04
N THR A 80 -0.52 -8.95 -6.92
CA THR A 80 0.83 -9.50 -6.73
C THR A 80 1.44 -8.98 -5.44
N GLU A 81 2.05 -9.88 -4.64
CA GLU A 81 2.77 -9.53 -3.42
C GLU A 81 4.28 -9.69 -3.67
N LEU A 82 5.02 -8.57 -3.69
CA LEU A 82 6.46 -8.60 -3.92
C LEU A 82 7.24 -9.20 -2.74
N SER A 83 6.67 -9.15 -1.53
CA SER A 83 7.25 -9.79 -0.34
C SER A 83 7.54 -11.29 -0.52
N ARG A 84 6.76 -11.98 -1.35
CA ARG A 84 6.92 -13.41 -1.67
C ARG A 84 7.92 -13.66 -2.78
N ASN A 85 8.30 -12.64 -3.53
CA ASN A 85 9.09 -12.74 -4.76
C ASN A 85 10.32 -11.83 -4.74
N ARG A 86 10.92 -11.62 -3.57
CA ARG A 86 12.03 -10.68 -3.34
C ARG A 86 13.28 -10.94 -4.19
N ASP A 87 13.45 -12.15 -4.71
CA ASP A 87 14.61 -12.53 -5.54
C ASP A 87 14.39 -12.27 -7.03
N ALA A 88 13.18 -11.92 -7.43
CA ALA A 88 12.88 -11.65 -8.82
C ALA A 88 13.49 -10.29 -9.25
N LYS A 89 14.25 -10.31 -10.33
CA LYS A 89 14.85 -9.09 -10.90
C LYS A 89 13.93 -8.37 -11.87
N GLN A 90 12.91 -9.03 -12.39
CA GLN A 90 11.99 -8.51 -13.40
C GLN A 90 10.55 -8.86 -13.03
N PHE A 91 9.68 -7.87 -13.10
CA PHE A 91 8.28 -8.03 -12.75
C PHE A 91 7.53 -9.06 -13.61
N LYS A 92 7.91 -9.20 -14.88
CA LYS A 92 7.26 -10.14 -15.78
C LYS A 92 7.24 -11.59 -15.26
N TYR A 93 8.28 -12.04 -14.56
CA TYR A 93 8.30 -13.41 -14.03
C TYR A 93 7.35 -13.58 -12.85
N ILE A 94 7.20 -12.54 -12.02
CA ILE A 94 6.23 -12.51 -10.93
C ILE A 94 4.83 -12.56 -11.52
N LEU A 95 4.55 -11.70 -12.50
CA LEU A 95 3.25 -11.63 -13.16
C LEU A 95 2.87 -12.97 -13.81
N TRP A 96 3.80 -13.62 -14.52
CA TRP A 96 3.56 -14.92 -15.13
C TRP A 96 3.25 -15.98 -14.07
N SER A 97 3.99 -16.01 -12.96
CA SER A 97 3.71 -16.93 -11.85
C SER A 97 2.31 -16.72 -11.26
N GLU A 98 1.86 -15.48 -11.12
CA GLU A 98 0.51 -15.21 -10.61
C GLU A 98 -0.58 -15.57 -11.64
N ILE A 99 -0.35 -15.34 -12.91
CA ILE A 99 -1.28 -15.74 -13.98
C ILE A 99 -1.46 -17.28 -13.98
N ASP A 100 -0.36 -18.02 -13.86
CA ASP A 100 -0.38 -19.48 -13.87
C ASP A 100 -1.08 -20.07 -12.63
N LYS A 101 -1.04 -19.37 -11.49
CA LYS A 101 -1.77 -19.79 -10.27
C LYS A 101 -3.28 -19.55 -10.35
N GLU A 102 -3.68 -18.46 -10.98
CA GLU A 102 -5.07 -18.01 -10.95
C GLU A 102 -5.92 -18.51 -12.12
N LYS A 103 -5.29 -18.90 -13.22
CA LYS A 103 -6.01 -19.28 -14.43
C LYS A 103 -5.65 -20.71 -14.83
N ASP A 104 -6.67 -21.53 -14.97
CA ASP A 104 -6.54 -22.82 -15.64
C ASP A 104 -5.81 -22.63 -16.99
N THR A 105 -4.83 -23.44 -17.20
CA THR A 105 -3.74 -23.51 -18.19
C THR A 105 -4.00 -23.11 -19.66
N THR A 106 -5.17 -22.63 -20.01
CA THR A 106 -5.56 -22.26 -21.39
C THR A 106 -5.44 -20.78 -21.70
N ALA A 107 -5.32 -19.90 -20.71
CA ALA A 107 -5.11 -18.47 -20.98
C ALA A 107 -3.62 -18.23 -21.25
N LYS A 108 -3.28 -17.97 -22.51
CA LYS A 108 -1.93 -17.57 -22.89
C LYS A 108 -1.56 -16.31 -22.09
N GLN A 109 -0.43 -16.34 -21.39
CA GLN A 109 0.12 -15.21 -20.62
C GLN A 109 0.11 -13.91 -21.43
N GLU A 110 0.41 -13.99 -22.73
CA GLU A 110 0.35 -12.88 -23.67
C GLU A 110 -1.04 -12.23 -23.77
N LEU A 111 -2.12 -13.02 -23.73
CA LEU A 111 -3.49 -12.49 -23.78
C LEU A 111 -3.82 -11.73 -22.49
N VAL A 112 -3.35 -12.20 -21.35
CA VAL A 112 -3.53 -11.50 -20.07
C VAL A 112 -2.77 -10.19 -20.07
N VAL A 113 -1.50 -10.19 -20.50
CA VAL A 113 -0.68 -8.98 -20.65
C VAL A 113 -1.34 -8.00 -21.60
N TYR A 114 -1.85 -8.47 -22.75
CA TYR A 114 -2.61 -7.62 -23.67
C TYR A 114 -3.82 -6.97 -23.00
N ASN A 115 -4.59 -7.71 -22.21
CA ASN A 115 -5.75 -7.17 -21.49
C ASN A 115 -5.36 -6.22 -20.35
N ILE A 116 -4.20 -6.39 -19.71
CA ILE A 116 -3.64 -5.41 -18.76
C ILE A 116 -3.37 -4.10 -19.50
N LYS A 117 -2.65 -4.14 -20.62
CA LYS A 117 -2.33 -2.96 -21.45
C LYS A 117 -3.59 -2.25 -21.94
N LYS A 118 -4.65 -2.99 -22.26
CA LYS A 118 -5.95 -2.43 -22.66
C LYS A 118 -6.83 -1.98 -21.50
N GLY A 119 -6.32 -1.97 -20.27
CA GLY A 119 -7.05 -1.52 -19.09
C GLY A 119 -8.21 -2.41 -18.65
N LYS A 120 -8.38 -3.60 -19.29
CA LYS A 120 -9.46 -4.53 -18.94
C LYS A 120 -9.17 -5.33 -17.69
N ILE A 121 -7.90 -5.55 -17.36
CA ILE A 121 -7.43 -6.25 -16.18
C ILE A 121 -6.60 -5.25 -15.35
N PRO A 122 -7.13 -4.65 -14.28
CA PRO A 122 -6.34 -3.86 -13.36
C PRO A 122 -5.27 -4.71 -12.68
N LEU A 123 -4.09 -4.14 -12.48
CA LEU A 123 -2.95 -4.79 -11.84
C LEU A 123 -2.61 -4.09 -10.54
N ILE A 124 -2.59 -4.84 -9.43
CA ILE A 124 -2.20 -4.34 -8.12
C ILE A 124 -0.89 -5.01 -7.71
N ILE A 125 0.12 -4.19 -7.36
CA ILE A 125 1.46 -4.61 -6.96
C ILE A 125 1.70 -4.13 -5.53
N ASP A 126 1.67 -5.04 -4.56
CA ASP A 126 1.84 -4.68 -3.14
C ASP A 126 3.28 -4.93 -2.67
N GLY A 127 3.82 -3.95 -1.93
CA GLY A 127 5.08 -4.08 -1.22
C GLY A 127 6.33 -3.82 -2.05
N PHE A 128 6.35 -2.82 -2.91
CA PHE A 128 7.51 -2.48 -3.75
C PHE A 128 8.79 -2.18 -2.93
N ASP A 129 8.63 -1.62 -1.73
CA ASP A 129 9.72 -1.37 -0.80
C ASP A 129 10.43 -2.65 -0.28
N GLU A 130 9.78 -3.80 -0.39
CA GLU A 130 10.37 -5.08 0.00
C GLU A 130 11.57 -5.49 -0.89
N LEU A 131 11.70 -4.90 -2.06
CA LEU A 131 12.84 -5.11 -2.96
C LEU A 131 14.12 -4.44 -2.45
N LEU A 132 13.98 -3.33 -1.71
CA LEU A 132 15.11 -2.56 -1.17
C LEU A 132 15.78 -3.24 0.02
N SER A 133 15.00 -3.96 0.83
CA SER A 133 15.47 -4.48 2.12
C SER A 133 16.58 -5.56 2.01
N LYS A 134 16.75 -6.23 0.87
CA LYS A 134 17.74 -7.31 0.69
C LYS A 134 19.18 -6.83 0.42
N ASN A 135 19.34 -5.63 -0.11
CA ASN A 135 20.65 -5.17 -0.52
C ASN A 135 21.53 -4.73 0.67
N ILE A 136 20.92 -4.51 1.84
CA ILE A 136 21.62 -4.17 3.08
C ILE A 136 22.40 -5.38 3.62
N ASP A 137 21.89 -6.61 3.44
CA ASP A 137 22.50 -7.83 4.00
C ASP A 137 23.71 -8.34 3.19
N ASN A 138 23.87 -7.93 1.94
CA ASN A 138 24.92 -8.48 1.06
C ASN A 138 26.27 -7.75 1.09
N GLY A 139 26.49 -6.83 2.03
CA GLY A 139 27.80 -6.14 2.21
C GLY A 139 28.24 -5.26 1.02
N LYS A 140 27.40 -5.14 -0.02
CA LYS A 140 27.63 -4.29 -1.20
C LYS A 140 26.82 -2.99 -1.16
N ALA A 141 26.28 -2.65 -0.02
CA ALA A 141 25.38 -1.51 0.22
C ALA A 141 26.02 -0.11 0.02
N GLY A 142 27.16 -0.02 -0.64
CA GLY A 142 27.90 1.22 -0.78
C GLY A 142 28.01 1.79 -2.19
N GLN A 143 27.36 1.21 -3.22
CA GLN A 143 27.65 1.61 -4.61
C GLN A 143 26.46 1.97 -5.48
N LEU A 144 25.23 1.56 -5.15
CA LEU A 144 24.04 1.90 -5.93
C LEU A 144 23.06 2.72 -5.08
N ASN A 145 22.44 3.74 -5.67
CA ASN A 145 21.35 4.46 -5.02
C ASN A 145 20.06 3.60 -4.98
N GLU A 146 19.05 4.02 -4.21
CA GLU A 146 17.81 3.24 -4.05
C GLU A 146 17.09 3.02 -5.39
N PHE A 147 17.12 4.00 -6.28
CA PHE A 147 16.48 3.92 -7.59
C PHE A 147 17.16 2.89 -8.49
N GLU A 148 18.49 2.93 -8.61
CA GLU A 148 19.27 1.97 -9.42
C GLU A 148 19.03 0.51 -9.01
N GLN A 149 18.74 0.26 -7.73
CA GLN A 149 18.43 -1.09 -7.22
C GLN A 149 17.11 -1.65 -7.76
N VAL A 150 16.16 -0.79 -8.07
CA VAL A 150 14.80 -1.16 -8.49
C VAL A 150 14.48 -0.80 -9.94
N GLU A 151 15.37 -0.10 -10.62
CA GLU A 151 15.15 0.39 -11.99
C GLU A 151 14.73 -0.71 -12.96
N THR A 152 15.40 -1.86 -12.92
CA THR A 152 15.04 -3.00 -13.79
C THR A 152 13.62 -3.51 -13.51
N MET A 153 13.21 -3.51 -12.24
CA MET A 153 11.84 -3.90 -11.86
C MET A 153 10.84 -2.85 -12.34
N LEU A 154 11.12 -1.57 -12.12
CA LEU A 154 10.29 -0.45 -12.60
C LEU A 154 10.17 -0.46 -14.12
N SER A 155 11.26 -0.67 -14.85
CA SER A 155 11.25 -0.70 -16.32
C SER A 155 10.35 -1.82 -16.84
N THR A 156 10.36 -3.00 -16.22
CA THR A 156 9.47 -4.09 -16.63
C THR A 156 8.00 -3.87 -16.22
N ILE A 157 7.72 -3.00 -15.24
CA ILE A 157 6.37 -2.50 -14.95
C ILE A 157 6.00 -1.42 -15.98
N GLY A 158 6.92 -0.52 -16.30
CA GLY A 158 6.75 0.53 -17.30
C GLY A 158 6.37 -0.01 -18.68
N ASP A 159 6.93 -1.15 -19.08
CA ASP A 159 6.59 -1.84 -20.34
C ASP A 159 5.10 -2.28 -20.42
N LEU A 160 4.40 -2.33 -19.29
CA LEU A 160 2.97 -2.61 -19.22
C LEU A 160 2.12 -1.33 -19.30
N LEU A 161 2.71 -0.16 -19.01
CA LEU A 161 2.02 1.13 -18.93
C LEU A 161 1.85 1.74 -20.34
N THR A 162 0.98 1.13 -21.12
CA THR A 162 0.62 1.58 -22.46
C THR A 162 -0.89 1.55 -22.64
N ASP A 163 -1.39 2.22 -23.65
CA ASP A 163 -2.81 2.27 -24.03
C ASP A 163 -3.71 2.78 -22.88
N GLU A 164 -4.40 1.88 -22.21
CA GLU A 164 -5.33 2.18 -21.10
C GLU A 164 -4.96 1.42 -19.82
N ALA A 165 -3.70 1.01 -19.66
CA ALA A 165 -3.26 0.21 -18.54
C ALA A 165 -3.58 0.87 -17.18
N LYS A 166 -4.03 0.06 -16.21
CA LYS A 166 -4.43 0.48 -14.85
C LYS A 166 -3.58 -0.26 -13.84
N ILE A 167 -2.51 0.39 -13.36
CA ILE A 167 -1.55 -0.23 -12.43
C ILE A 167 -1.54 0.55 -11.12
N ILE A 168 -1.74 -0.16 -10.00
CA ILE A 168 -1.61 0.38 -8.65
C ILE A 168 -0.42 -0.30 -7.98
N LEU A 169 0.46 0.49 -7.40
CA LEU A 169 1.66 0.05 -6.72
C LEU A 169 1.68 0.59 -5.31
N THR A 170 1.97 -0.24 -4.30
CA THR A 170 2.18 0.25 -2.94
C THR A 170 3.65 0.22 -2.57
N SER A 171 4.10 1.23 -1.84
CA SER A 171 5.48 1.35 -1.34
C SER A 171 5.54 2.06 -0.01
N ARG A 172 6.66 1.92 0.70
CA ARG A 172 6.99 2.89 1.76
C ARG A 172 7.27 4.25 1.13
N LYS A 173 7.07 5.30 1.92
CA LYS A 173 7.54 6.63 1.56
C LYS A 173 9.06 6.60 1.50
N THR A 174 9.61 6.61 0.28
CA THR A 174 11.05 6.56 -0.01
C THR A 174 11.41 7.69 -0.96
N ALA A 175 12.70 7.94 -1.15
CA ALA A 175 13.16 8.90 -2.15
C ALA A 175 12.92 8.43 -3.60
N ILE A 176 12.64 7.13 -3.82
CA ILE A 176 12.49 6.53 -5.16
C ILE A 176 11.50 7.32 -6.02
N PHE A 177 10.27 7.51 -5.50
CA PHE A 177 9.19 8.16 -6.26
C PHE A 177 9.17 9.69 -6.13
N ALA A 178 10.15 10.28 -5.45
CA ALA A 178 10.27 11.73 -5.25
C ALA A 178 11.59 12.29 -5.81
N GLY A 179 12.52 11.42 -6.24
CA GLY A 179 13.82 11.81 -6.77
C GLY A 179 13.77 12.16 -8.25
N ALA A 180 14.80 12.87 -8.73
CA ALA A 180 14.94 13.23 -10.13
C ALA A 180 15.04 12.00 -11.05
N GLU A 181 15.68 10.92 -10.58
CA GLU A 181 15.84 9.68 -11.34
C GLU A 181 14.49 9.04 -11.70
N PHE A 182 13.49 9.13 -10.81
CA PHE A 182 12.15 8.66 -11.11
C PHE A 182 11.45 9.55 -12.14
N GLY A 183 11.60 10.87 -12.04
CA GLY A 183 11.12 11.82 -13.05
C GLY A 183 11.74 11.53 -14.42
N ASP A 184 13.07 11.40 -14.50
CA ASP A 184 13.79 11.05 -15.74
C ASP A 184 13.31 9.71 -16.31
N TRP A 185 13.02 8.72 -15.44
CA TRP A 185 12.47 7.44 -15.86
C TRP A 185 11.07 7.60 -16.46
N VAL A 186 10.18 8.37 -15.85
CA VAL A 186 8.84 8.66 -16.39
C VAL A 186 8.95 9.36 -17.72
N ASP A 187 9.78 10.40 -17.82
CA ASP A 187 9.99 11.17 -19.05
C ASP A 187 10.52 10.32 -20.20
N SER A 188 11.30 9.27 -19.91
CA SER A 188 11.82 8.34 -20.93
C SER A 188 10.71 7.59 -21.68
N TYR A 189 9.51 7.50 -21.13
CA TYR A 189 8.34 6.91 -21.76
C TYR A 189 7.51 7.91 -22.61
N ASN A 190 7.99 9.15 -22.80
CA ASN A 190 7.41 10.15 -23.69
C ASN A 190 5.91 10.42 -23.46
N GLY A 191 5.47 10.44 -22.21
CA GLY A 191 4.08 10.71 -21.87
C GLY A 191 3.10 9.57 -22.17
N ASN A 192 3.59 8.34 -22.28
CA ASN A 192 2.74 7.16 -22.52
C ASN A 192 1.79 6.86 -21.35
N PHE A 193 2.10 7.35 -20.15
CA PHE A 193 1.27 7.18 -18.95
C PHE A 193 1.44 8.35 -17.99
N ASP A 194 0.46 8.53 -17.14
CA ASP A 194 0.50 9.49 -16.03
C ASP A 194 0.81 8.79 -14.70
N VAL A 195 1.54 9.49 -13.84
CA VAL A 195 1.82 9.04 -12.47
C VAL A 195 1.02 9.88 -11.48
N ILE A 196 0.29 9.19 -10.58
CA ILE A 196 -0.48 9.83 -9.52
C ILE A 196 -0.06 9.18 -8.20
N ARG A 197 0.43 9.99 -7.25
CA ARG A 197 0.92 9.51 -5.97
C ARG A 197 -0.06 9.85 -4.87
N PHE A 198 -0.50 8.84 -4.11
CA PHE A 198 -1.30 8.97 -2.90
C PHE A 198 -0.41 8.69 -1.70
N GLN A 199 -0.22 9.66 -0.86
CA GLN A 199 0.48 9.48 0.40
C GLN A 199 -0.53 9.33 1.52
N LEU A 200 -0.53 8.19 2.23
CA LEU A 200 -1.36 7.99 3.41
C LEU A 200 -0.82 8.85 4.57
N GLU A 201 -1.71 9.58 5.19
CA GLU A 201 -1.40 10.49 6.29
C GLU A 201 -1.74 9.86 7.65
N LYS A 202 -1.49 10.61 8.73
CA LYS A 202 -1.83 10.16 10.09
C LYS A 202 -3.33 9.87 10.21
N PRO A 203 -3.72 8.77 10.88
CA PRO A 203 -5.12 8.39 11.05
C PRO A 203 -5.88 9.41 11.89
N ASN A 204 -7.16 9.59 11.59
CA ASN A 204 -8.07 10.29 12.47
C ASN A 204 -8.47 9.37 13.63
N ILE A 205 -7.88 9.54 14.79
CA ILE A 205 -8.05 8.68 15.98
C ILE A 205 -9.52 8.50 16.37
N LYS A 206 -10.36 9.53 16.21
CA LYS A 206 -11.80 9.46 16.49
C LYS A 206 -12.55 8.43 15.65
N GLN A 207 -12.05 8.12 14.44
CA GLN A 207 -12.66 7.10 13.58
C GLN A 207 -12.26 5.67 13.98
N TRP A 208 -11.16 5.54 14.72
CA TRP A 208 -10.60 4.26 15.11
C TRP A 208 -11.10 3.76 16.47
N LEU A 209 -11.37 4.68 17.38
CA LEU A 209 -11.76 4.38 18.77
C LEU A 209 -13.23 4.73 19.01
N SER A 210 -13.85 4.08 20.01
CA SER A 210 -15.15 4.54 20.50
C SER A 210 -15.02 5.92 21.14
N THR A 211 -16.13 6.65 21.20
CA THR A 211 -16.17 7.98 21.84
C THR A 211 -15.66 7.92 23.27
N GLU A 212 -16.04 6.90 24.05
CA GLU A 212 -15.61 6.72 25.45
C GLU A 212 -14.07 6.56 25.55
N ARG A 213 -13.46 5.71 24.69
CA ARG A 213 -12.00 5.50 24.68
C ARG A 213 -11.26 6.75 24.25
N TYR A 214 -11.80 7.46 23.27
CA TYR A 214 -11.20 8.72 22.82
C TYR A 214 -11.23 9.77 23.93
N GLU A 215 -12.36 9.95 24.61
CA GLU A 215 -12.52 10.89 25.72
C GLU A 215 -11.61 10.54 26.90
N GLU A 216 -11.42 9.26 27.21
CA GLU A 216 -10.50 8.79 28.25
C GLU A 216 -9.04 9.15 27.92
N ILE A 217 -8.60 8.97 26.65
CA ILE A 217 -7.27 9.38 26.18
C ILE A 217 -7.07 10.88 26.38
N ILE A 218 -8.04 11.70 25.94
CA ILE A 218 -7.99 13.15 26.10
C ILE A 218 -7.95 13.55 27.58
N GLY A 219 -8.82 12.94 28.41
CA GLY A 219 -8.90 13.23 29.83
C GLY A 219 -7.62 12.92 30.59
N LYS A 220 -6.82 11.95 30.13
CA LYS A 220 -5.52 11.59 30.71
C LYS A 220 -4.33 12.29 30.04
N ASN A 221 -4.58 13.22 29.12
CA ASN A 221 -3.57 13.99 28.38
C ASN A 221 -2.52 13.12 27.66
N VAL A 222 -2.92 11.95 27.14
CA VAL A 222 -2.02 11.08 26.37
C VAL A 222 -1.63 11.80 25.07
N PRO A 223 -0.33 11.89 24.72
CA PRO A 223 0.10 12.50 23.47
C PRO A 223 -0.45 11.72 22.27
N LEU A 224 -1.36 12.32 21.51
CA LEU A 224 -2.03 11.65 20.38
C LEU A 224 -1.04 11.19 19.31
N ASP A 225 0.06 11.91 19.12
CA ASP A 225 1.10 11.54 18.14
C ASP A 225 1.74 10.18 18.44
N ASN A 226 1.85 9.80 19.70
CA ASN A 226 2.45 8.51 20.10
C ASN A 226 1.57 7.31 19.72
N ILE A 227 0.28 7.53 19.57
CA ILE A 227 -0.70 6.48 19.24
C ILE A 227 -1.27 6.63 17.81
N SER A 228 -0.86 7.66 17.07
CA SER A 228 -1.33 7.93 15.69
C SER A 228 -0.74 6.93 14.68
N ASN A 229 -0.90 5.64 14.95
CA ASN A 229 -0.51 4.55 14.07
C ASN A 229 -1.68 3.56 13.95
N PRO A 230 -2.13 3.21 12.75
CA PRO A 230 -3.26 2.29 12.53
C PRO A 230 -3.15 0.97 13.28
N VAL A 231 -1.93 0.44 13.39
CA VAL A 231 -1.69 -0.85 14.06
C VAL A 231 -1.91 -0.71 15.57
N LEU A 232 -1.37 0.35 16.20
CA LEU A 232 -1.61 0.66 17.62
C LEU A 232 -3.08 0.97 17.88
N LEU A 233 -3.72 1.75 17.01
CA LEU A 233 -5.15 2.07 17.13
C LEU A 233 -6.02 0.82 17.03
N THR A 234 -5.67 -0.13 16.15
CA THR A 234 -6.34 -1.42 16.07
C THR A 234 -6.19 -2.20 17.38
N TYR A 235 -4.99 -2.23 17.95
CA TYR A 235 -4.75 -2.85 19.25
C TYR A 235 -5.59 -2.19 20.35
N LEU A 236 -5.48 -0.87 20.51
CA LEU A 236 -6.22 -0.09 21.50
C LEU A 236 -7.75 -0.21 21.34
N ARG A 237 -8.25 -0.44 20.13
CA ARG A 237 -9.67 -0.68 19.85
C ARG A 237 -10.15 -2.03 20.37
N ASN A 238 -9.30 -3.06 20.36
CA ASN A 238 -9.73 -4.45 20.55
C ASN A 238 -9.37 -5.03 21.94
N ILE A 239 -8.51 -4.40 22.72
CA ILE A 239 -8.21 -4.84 24.10
C ILE A 239 -9.40 -4.64 25.04
N SER A 240 -9.40 -5.30 26.20
CA SER A 240 -10.44 -5.13 27.21
C SER A 240 -10.52 -3.68 27.69
N LYS A 241 -11.63 -3.30 28.32
CA LYS A 241 -11.77 -1.96 28.89
C LYS A 241 -10.81 -1.74 30.06
N GLU A 242 -10.58 -2.79 30.85
CA GLU A 242 -9.65 -2.78 32.00
C GLU A 242 -8.22 -2.57 31.51
N ASP A 243 -7.75 -3.42 30.58
CA ASP A 243 -6.40 -3.28 29.98
C ASP A 243 -6.19 -1.91 29.34
N PHE A 244 -7.22 -1.37 28.69
CA PHE A 244 -7.16 -0.04 28.07
C PHE A 244 -6.94 1.05 29.12
N SER A 245 -7.72 1.06 30.21
CA SER A 245 -7.59 2.05 31.27
C SER A 245 -6.26 1.94 32.01
N ASP A 246 -5.76 0.71 32.21
CA ASP A 246 -4.45 0.45 32.82
C ASP A 246 -3.29 0.95 31.95
N LEU A 247 -3.37 0.76 30.63
CA LEU A 247 -2.39 1.29 29.68
C LEU A 247 -2.30 2.81 29.72
N LEU A 248 -3.41 3.50 29.94
CA LEU A 248 -3.43 4.96 30.00
C LEU A 248 -2.88 5.53 31.30
N VAL A 249 -2.59 4.70 32.32
CA VAL A 249 -1.86 5.13 33.52
C VAL A 249 -0.39 5.39 33.20
N TYR A 250 0.19 4.60 32.28
CA TYR A 250 1.57 4.70 31.85
C TYR A 250 1.65 4.76 30.32
N PRO A 251 1.26 5.89 29.68
CA PRO A 251 1.15 6.00 28.23
C PRO A 251 2.43 5.68 27.47
N GLU A 252 3.58 5.89 28.07
CA GLU A 252 4.91 5.55 27.52
C GLU A 252 5.09 4.05 27.28
N THR A 253 4.35 3.21 27.98
CA THR A 253 4.44 1.74 27.86
C THR A 253 3.55 1.15 26.77
N ILE A 254 2.70 1.94 26.12
CA ILE A 254 1.71 1.45 25.14
C ILE A 254 2.38 0.65 24.03
N THR A 255 3.50 1.14 23.51
CA THR A 255 4.25 0.47 22.43
C THR A 255 4.83 -0.86 22.92
N ASP A 256 5.41 -0.90 24.11
CA ASP A 256 6.00 -2.12 24.68
C ASP A 256 4.92 -3.18 24.93
N LYS A 257 3.78 -2.79 25.50
CA LYS A 257 2.63 -3.67 25.71
C LYS A 257 2.04 -4.20 24.41
N TYR A 258 2.02 -3.39 23.36
CA TYR A 258 1.64 -3.85 22.04
C TYR A 258 2.61 -4.92 21.50
N PHE A 259 3.92 -4.75 21.67
CA PHE A 259 4.89 -5.77 21.27
C PHE A 259 4.77 -7.05 22.10
N GLU A 260 4.56 -6.96 23.42
CA GLU A 260 4.26 -8.12 24.28
C GLU A 260 3.02 -8.87 23.77
N TYR A 261 1.96 -8.15 23.43
CA TYR A 261 0.74 -8.73 22.85
C TYR A 261 1.03 -9.48 21.55
N LEU A 262 1.81 -8.90 20.64
CA LEU A 262 2.18 -9.55 19.37
C LEU A 262 3.00 -10.83 19.62
N LEU A 263 3.99 -10.77 20.48
CA LEU A 263 4.83 -11.92 20.83
C LEU A 263 4.03 -13.07 21.44
N ASN A 264 3.08 -12.77 22.31
CA ASN A 264 2.21 -13.78 22.91
C ASN A 264 1.30 -14.42 21.87
N ARG A 265 0.73 -13.62 20.97
CA ARG A 265 -0.12 -14.12 19.86
C ARG A 265 0.65 -15.06 18.92
N GLU A 266 1.92 -14.77 18.63
CA GLU A 266 2.74 -15.63 17.78
C GLU A 266 3.17 -16.93 18.49
N LYS A 267 3.28 -16.93 19.83
CA LYS A 267 3.55 -18.15 20.61
C LYS A 267 2.35 -19.10 20.69
N GLU A 268 1.13 -18.57 20.53
CA GLU A 268 -0.12 -19.33 20.58
C GLU A 268 -0.50 -19.95 19.21
N ARG A 269 0.21 -19.58 18.15
CA ARG A 269 0.06 -20.12 16.79
C ARG A 269 0.95 -21.33 16.53
#